data_baaea4b9ac4691925168504e74f28d1f
#
_entry.id   baaea4b9ac4691925168504e74f28d1f
#
_cell.length_a   1.000
_cell.length_b   1.000
_cell.length_c   1.000
_cell.angle_alpha   90.00
_cell.angle_beta   90.00
_cell.angle_gamma   90.00
#
_symmetry.space_group_name_H-M   'P 1'
#
loop_
_entity.id
_entity.type
_entity.pdbx_description
1 polymer ?
#
loop_
_entity_poly.entity_id
_entity_poly.type
_entity_poly.pdbx_seq_one_letter_code
_entity_poly.pdbx_strand_id
1 'polypeptide(L)'
;MDVVHDELRDDPTIDITTTGRRSGQARRIEIWMLDVDGRFFITGTPGRRDWLANLTDHPELVVHLKRHAHVDLPARAEVVSDPVTRRRVLDHLSARWYRGQAPVDELMARSPMVEITFPADAPG
;
A
#
# COMPACT_ATOMS: atom_id res chain seq x y z
N MET A 1 -2.77 -13.74 -2.36
CA MET A 1 -3.98 -13.60 -3.20
C MET A 1 -3.58 -13.47 -4.65
N ASP A 2 -3.94 -14.46 -5.44
CA ASP A 2 -3.41 -14.62 -6.81
C ASP A 2 -3.84 -13.52 -7.75
N VAL A 3 -5.09 -13.06 -7.65
CA VAL A 3 -5.59 -12.00 -8.53
C VAL A 3 -4.82 -10.69 -8.32
N VAL A 4 -4.45 -10.38 -7.09
CA VAL A 4 -3.67 -9.18 -6.77
C VAL A 4 -2.23 -9.34 -7.25
N HIS A 5 -1.62 -10.49 -6.98
CA HIS A 5 -0.27 -10.80 -7.45
C HIS A 5 -0.17 -10.66 -8.96
N ASP A 6 -1.12 -11.23 -9.70
CA ASP A 6 -1.15 -11.16 -11.16
C ASP A 6 -1.33 -9.73 -11.66
N GLU A 7 -2.20 -8.95 -11.00
CA GLU A 7 -2.42 -7.55 -11.37
C GLU A 7 -1.14 -6.73 -11.26
N LEU A 8 -0.38 -6.92 -10.17
CA LEU A 8 0.80 -6.10 -9.88
C LEU A 8 2.05 -6.54 -10.63
N ARG A 9 2.01 -7.65 -11.35
CA ARG A 9 3.19 -8.20 -12.05
C ARG A 9 3.80 -7.19 -13.01
N ASP A 10 2.99 -6.47 -13.76
CA ASP A 10 3.46 -5.56 -14.80
C ASP A 10 3.31 -4.09 -14.43
N ASP A 11 2.40 -3.77 -13.51
CA ASP A 11 2.07 -2.38 -13.17
C ASP A 11 1.58 -2.30 -11.72
N PRO A 12 2.22 -1.49 -10.87
CA PRO A 12 1.82 -1.36 -9.46
C PRO A 12 0.59 -0.49 -9.25
N THR A 13 0.02 0.10 -10.29
CA THR A 13 -1.04 1.11 -10.17
C THR A 13 -2.38 0.49 -9.82
N ILE A 14 -2.94 0.94 -8.72
CA ILE A 14 -4.28 0.58 -8.26
C ILE A 14 -5.00 1.85 -7.81
N ASP A 15 -6.28 1.73 -7.47
CA ASP A 15 -6.94 2.73 -6.62
C ASP A 15 -7.20 2.12 -5.24
N ILE A 16 -7.25 2.97 -4.24
CA ILE A 16 -7.77 2.60 -2.91
C ILE A 16 -8.85 3.59 -2.50
N THR A 17 -9.82 3.08 -1.75
CA THR A 17 -10.79 3.92 -1.05
C THR A 17 -10.57 3.80 0.44
N THR A 18 -10.25 4.92 1.09
CA THR A 18 -10.08 5.01 2.54
C THR A 18 -11.22 5.84 3.14
N THR A 19 -11.39 5.75 4.46
CA THR A 19 -12.35 6.58 5.19
C THR A 19 -11.63 7.78 5.77
N GLY A 20 -12.10 8.99 5.46
CA GLY A 20 -11.53 10.23 5.97
C GLY A 20 -11.58 10.24 7.48
N ARG A 21 -10.42 10.45 8.14
CA ARG A 21 -10.31 10.32 9.60
C ARG A 21 -11.18 11.32 10.37
N ARG A 22 -11.47 12.48 9.77
CA ARG A 22 -12.30 13.52 10.40
C ARG A 22 -13.72 13.54 9.84
N SER A 23 -13.84 13.45 8.52
CA SER A 23 -15.14 13.56 7.86
C SER A 23 -15.94 12.28 7.84
N GLY A 24 -15.28 11.11 7.97
CA GLY A 24 -15.93 9.82 7.78
C GLY A 24 -16.30 9.52 6.34
N GLN A 25 -15.96 10.40 5.41
CA GLN A 25 -16.32 10.24 4.00
C GLN A 25 -15.32 9.37 3.26
N ALA A 26 -15.80 8.66 2.26
CA ALA A 26 -14.96 7.85 1.38
C ALA A 26 -14.02 8.75 0.56
N ARG A 27 -12.76 8.34 0.46
CA ARG A 27 -11.72 9.02 -0.32
C ARG A 27 -11.05 8.01 -1.24
N ARG A 28 -11.24 8.17 -2.54
CA ARG A 28 -10.62 7.30 -3.54
C ARG A 28 -9.43 8.00 -4.19
N ILE A 29 -8.29 7.32 -4.21
CA ILE A 29 -7.07 7.84 -4.82
C ILE A 29 -6.39 6.74 -5.64
N GLU A 30 -5.61 7.16 -6.65
CA GLU A 30 -4.70 6.29 -7.36
C GLU A 30 -3.37 6.23 -6.63
N ILE A 31 -2.81 5.03 -6.48
CA ILE A 31 -1.58 4.81 -5.73
C ILE A 31 -0.89 3.54 -6.25
N TRP A 32 0.39 3.38 -5.93
CA TRP A 32 1.11 2.14 -6.21
C TRP A 32 1.04 1.20 -5.02
N MET A 33 0.81 -0.08 -5.30
CA MET A 33 0.94 -1.15 -4.31
C MET A 33 2.04 -2.10 -4.77
N LEU A 34 2.95 -2.42 -3.84
CA LEU A 34 4.12 -3.24 -4.12
C LEU A 34 3.87 -4.68 -3.67
N ASP A 35 4.25 -5.63 -4.50
CA ASP A 35 4.30 -7.04 -4.13
C ASP A 35 5.75 -7.36 -3.74
N VAL A 36 5.96 -7.61 -2.47
CA VAL A 36 7.28 -7.93 -1.91
C VAL A 36 7.23 -9.37 -1.42
N ASP A 37 7.62 -10.29 -2.29
CA ASP A 37 7.65 -11.73 -2.00
C ASP A 37 6.30 -12.27 -1.51
N GLY A 38 5.22 -11.83 -2.12
CA GLY A 38 3.85 -12.27 -1.80
C GLY A 38 3.17 -11.46 -0.71
N ARG A 39 3.84 -10.47 -0.13
CA ARG A 39 3.25 -9.51 0.82
C ARG A 39 3.06 -8.18 0.10
N PHE A 40 1.95 -7.50 0.41
CA PHE A 40 1.58 -6.28 -0.30
C PHE A 40 1.78 -5.06 0.57
N PHE A 41 2.40 -4.02 0.01
CA PHE A 41 2.72 -2.80 0.74
C PHE A 41 2.38 -1.57 -0.09
N ILE A 42 1.96 -0.50 0.60
CA ILE A 42 1.87 0.84 0.02
C ILE A 42 2.87 1.71 0.76
N THR A 43 3.69 2.43 0.01
CA THR A 43 4.68 3.35 0.57
C THR A 43 4.72 4.62 -0.25
N GLY A 44 5.63 5.52 0.06
CA GLY A 44 5.82 6.78 -0.65
C GLY A 44 7.17 7.40 -0.35
N THR A 45 7.43 8.54 -0.97
CA THR A 45 8.59 9.37 -0.62
C THR A 45 8.39 9.94 0.79
N PRO A 46 9.48 10.41 1.46
CA PRO A 46 9.34 10.95 2.81
C PRO A 46 8.32 12.07 2.90
N GLY A 47 7.52 12.06 3.97
CA GLY A 47 6.56 13.10 4.24
C GLY A 47 5.19 12.58 4.65
N ARG A 48 4.32 13.50 5.04
CA ARG A 48 2.96 13.18 5.52
C ARG A 48 2.04 12.84 4.35
N ARG A 49 1.08 11.96 4.63
CA ARG A 49 0.05 11.56 3.65
C ARG A 49 -1.29 11.45 4.33
N ASP A 50 -2.33 12.00 3.70
CA ASP A 50 -3.70 11.89 4.20
C ASP A 50 -4.15 10.43 4.27
N TRP A 51 -3.79 9.62 3.25
CA TRP A 51 -4.17 8.21 3.24
C TRP A 51 -3.59 7.43 4.42
N LEU A 52 -2.37 7.79 4.86
CA LEU A 52 -1.78 7.15 6.04
C LEU A 52 -2.53 7.52 7.30
N ALA A 53 -2.86 8.80 7.48
CA ALA A 53 -3.64 9.26 8.62
C ALA A 53 -5.02 8.61 8.64
N ASN A 54 -5.67 8.51 7.48
CA ASN A 54 -6.97 7.85 7.36
C ASN A 54 -6.88 6.37 7.76
N LEU A 55 -5.88 5.65 7.27
CA LEU A 55 -5.72 4.22 7.57
C LEU A 55 -5.25 3.95 8.99
N THR A 56 -4.59 4.91 9.63
CA THR A 56 -4.23 4.79 11.05
C THR A 56 -5.50 4.81 11.93
N ASP A 57 -6.45 5.66 11.61
CA ASP A 57 -7.70 5.77 12.36
C ASP A 57 -8.76 4.75 11.91
N HIS A 58 -8.80 4.44 10.61
CA HIS A 58 -9.76 3.52 9.99
C HIS A 58 -8.99 2.54 9.10
N PRO A 59 -8.54 1.40 9.65
CA PRO A 59 -7.64 0.50 8.93
C PRO A 59 -8.31 -0.29 7.80
N GLU A 60 -9.63 -0.32 7.72
CA GLU A 60 -10.33 -0.98 6.62
C GLU A 60 -10.31 -0.08 5.39
N LEU A 61 -10.06 -0.69 4.22
CA LEU A 61 -10.07 -0.02 2.94
C LEU A 61 -10.62 -0.93 1.87
N VAL A 62 -10.84 -0.37 0.68
CA VAL A 62 -11.14 -1.15 -0.52
C VAL A 62 -9.99 -0.94 -1.50
N VAL A 63 -9.47 -2.05 -2.00
CA VAL A 63 -8.47 -2.06 -3.07
C VAL A 63 -9.21 -2.28 -4.38
N HIS A 64 -9.02 -1.37 -5.34
CA HIS A 64 -9.65 -1.45 -6.65
C HIS A 64 -8.58 -1.83 -7.67
N LEU A 65 -8.68 -3.05 -8.20
CA LEU A 65 -7.86 -3.46 -9.32
C LEU A 65 -8.51 -2.95 -10.60
N LYS A 66 -7.74 -2.32 -11.48
CA LYS A 66 -8.31 -1.62 -12.63
C LYS A 66 -7.54 -1.80 -13.94
N ARG A 67 -6.50 -2.63 -13.94
CA ARG A 67 -5.68 -2.87 -15.14
C ARG A 67 -6.11 -4.14 -15.85
N HIS A 68 -5.68 -5.30 -15.37
CA HIS A 68 -6.05 -6.59 -15.93
C HIS A 68 -7.37 -7.09 -15.36
N ALA A 69 -7.50 -7.05 -14.04
CA ALA A 69 -8.74 -7.31 -13.36
C ALA A 69 -9.52 -6.01 -13.15
N HIS A 70 -10.83 -6.14 -12.99
CA HIS A 70 -11.74 -5.03 -12.65
C HIS A 70 -12.57 -5.50 -11.46
N VAL A 71 -12.00 -5.39 -10.27
CA VAL A 71 -12.61 -5.94 -9.06
C VAL A 71 -12.28 -5.05 -7.86
N ASP A 72 -13.24 -4.95 -6.95
CA ASP A 72 -13.10 -4.23 -5.69
C ASP A 72 -12.93 -5.26 -4.58
N LEU A 73 -11.86 -5.13 -3.80
CA LEU A 73 -11.49 -6.10 -2.78
C LEU A 73 -11.42 -5.42 -1.42
N PRO A 74 -12.24 -5.86 -0.44
CA PRO A 74 -12.08 -5.41 0.93
C PRO A 74 -10.69 -5.81 1.44
N ALA A 75 -10.06 -4.91 2.18
CA ALA A 75 -8.72 -5.10 2.69
C ALA A 75 -8.54 -4.38 4.03
N ARG A 76 -7.42 -4.67 4.66
CA ARG A 76 -7.03 -4.04 5.92
C ARG A 76 -5.59 -3.59 5.83
N ALA A 77 -5.31 -2.42 6.38
CA ALA A 77 -3.96 -1.86 6.43
C ALA A 77 -3.40 -1.92 7.84
N GLU A 78 -2.11 -2.18 7.93
CA GLU A 78 -1.36 -2.10 9.17
C GLU A 78 -0.12 -1.23 8.95
N VAL A 79 0.06 -0.21 9.78
CA VAL A 79 1.21 0.68 9.69
C VAL A 79 2.48 -0.13 9.99
N VAL A 80 3.47 0.00 9.11
CA VAL A 80 4.75 -0.70 9.24
C VAL A 80 5.74 0.22 9.94
N SER A 81 6.05 -0.10 11.20
CA SER A 81 7.06 0.61 11.99
C SER A 81 8.32 -0.21 12.23
N ASP A 82 8.25 -1.52 12.05
CA ASP A 82 9.37 -2.42 12.25
C ASP A 82 10.50 -2.14 11.24
N PRO A 83 11.73 -1.81 11.72
CA PRO A 83 12.84 -1.46 10.83
C PRO A 83 13.22 -2.59 9.86
N VAL A 84 13.15 -3.83 10.31
CA VAL A 84 13.50 -4.97 9.45
C VAL A 84 12.55 -5.08 8.27
N THR A 85 11.27 -4.99 8.52
CA THR A 85 10.25 -5.02 7.46
C THR A 85 10.37 -3.81 6.54
N ARG A 86 10.55 -2.62 7.11
CA ARG A 86 10.72 -1.39 6.31
C ARG A 86 11.92 -1.51 5.38
N ARG A 87 13.05 -2.01 5.88
CA ARG A 87 14.25 -2.21 5.08
C ARG A 87 14.02 -3.22 3.98
N ARG A 88 13.35 -4.32 4.29
CA ARG A 88 13.03 -5.35 3.30
C ARG A 88 12.22 -4.80 2.14
N VAL A 89 11.20 -3.99 2.42
CA VAL A 89 10.37 -3.36 1.39
C VAL A 89 11.20 -2.39 0.55
N LEU A 90 11.97 -1.52 1.19
CA LEU A 90 12.75 -0.50 0.48
C LEU A 90 13.90 -1.09 -0.33
N ASP A 91 14.45 -2.22 0.07
CA ASP A 91 15.51 -2.91 -0.69
C ASP A 91 14.96 -3.75 -1.84
N HIS A 92 13.67 -4.04 -1.86
CA HIS A 92 13.07 -4.88 -2.89
C HIS A 92 13.11 -4.18 -4.26
N LEU A 93 13.23 -4.97 -5.32
CA LEU A 93 13.26 -4.46 -6.69
C LEU A 93 12.05 -3.59 -7.03
N SER A 94 10.87 -3.95 -6.54
CA SER A 94 9.64 -3.20 -6.77
C SER A 94 9.68 -1.79 -6.19
N ALA A 95 10.55 -1.52 -5.22
CA ALA A 95 10.70 -0.21 -4.58
C ALA A 95 11.84 0.63 -5.16
N ARG A 96 12.47 0.19 -6.24
CA ARG A 96 13.66 0.86 -6.79
C ARG A 96 13.44 2.33 -7.15
N TRP A 97 12.25 2.67 -7.62
CA TRP A 97 11.93 4.06 -7.95
C TRP A 97 12.04 4.95 -6.72
N TYR A 98 11.51 4.49 -5.58
CA TYR A 98 11.56 5.26 -4.32
C TYR A 98 13.00 5.47 -3.86
N ARG A 99 13.87 4.48 -4.04
CA ARG A 99 15.28 4.62 -3.66
C ARG A 99 16.01 5.69 -4.47
N GLY A 100 15.50 6.03 -5.64
CA GLY A 100 16.03 7.12 -6.47
C GLY A 100 15.57 8.52 -6.03
N GLN A 101 14.62 8.63 -5.10
CA GLN A 101 13.99 9.90 -4.76
C GLN A 101 14.56 10.53 -3.50
N ALA A 102 15.17 9.75 -2.61
CA ALA A 102 15.68 10.24 -1.34
C ALA A 102 16.74 9.27 -0.79
N PRO A 103 17.65 9.75 0.09
CA PRO A 103 18.58 8.85 0.78
C PRO A 103 17.86 7.76 1.56
N VAL A 104 18.47 6.59 1.64
CA VAL A 104 17.84 5.44 2.32
C VAL A 104 17.51 5.72 3.77
N ASP A 105 18.34 6.51 4.46
CA ASP A 105 18.09 6.86 5.86
C ASP A 105 16.79 7.65 6.01
N GLU A 106 16.51 8.56 5.10
CA GLU A 106 15.26 9.32 5.10
C GLU A 106 14.07 8.44 4.74
N LEU A 107 14.23 7.57 3.74
CA LEU A 107 13.18 6.62 3.39
C LEU A 107 12.85 5.72 4.57
N MET A 108 13.86 5.22 5.27
CA MET A 108 13.65 4.37 6.45
C MET A 108 12.93 5.11 7.58
N ALA A 109 13.29 6.37 7.81
CA ALA A 109 12.78 7.13 8.95
C ALA A 109 11.42 7.78 8.68
N ARG A 110 11.14 8.19 7.44
CA ARG A 110 10.08 9.16 7.16
C ARG A 110 9.13 8.77 6.03
N SER A 111 9.37 7.69 5.29
CA SER A 111 8.41 7.23 4.29
C SER A 111 7.17 6.68 4.96
N PRO A 112 5.96 7.04 4.50
CA PRO A 112 4.76 6.35 4.93
C PRO A 112 4.82 4.89 4.45
N MET A 113 4.33 3.95 5.26
CA MET A 113 4.31 2.56 4.84
C MET A 113 3.21 1.79 5.59
N VAL A 114 2.40 1.09 4.83
CA VAL A 114 1.41 0.16 5.38
C VAL A 114 1.54 -1.17 4.66
N GLU A 115 1.26 -2.24 5.38
CA GLU A 115 1.06 -3.56 4.79
C GLU A 115 -0.44 -3.77 4.56
N ILE A 116 -0.79 -4.29 3.39
CA ILE A 116 -2.18 -4.55 3.01
C ILE A 116 -2.42 -6.04 3.08
N THR A 117 -3.44 -6.42 3.85
CA THR A 117 -3.89 -7.81 3.93
C THR A 117 -5.33 -7.90 3.48
N PHE A 118 -5.68 -9.05 2.92
CA PHE A 118 -7.04 -9.33 2.48
C PHE A 118 -7.65 -10.35 3.42
N PRO A 119 -8.96 -10.23 3.74
CA PRO A 119 -9.59 -11.19 4.65
C PRO A 119 -9.42 -12.63 4.16
N ALA A 120 -9.21 -13.56 5.10
CA ALA A 120 -8.95 -14.95 4.76
C ALA A 120 -10.12 -15.62 4.03
N ASP A 121 -11.33 -15.12 4.22
CA ASP A 121 -12.55 -15.59 3.56
C ASP A 121 -12.86 -14.85 2.27
N ALA A 122 -12.01 -13.89 1.88
CA ALA A 122 -12.20 -13.18 0.62
C ALA A 122 -12.05 -14.15 -0.55
N PRO A 123 -12.90 -14.04 -1.58
CA PRO A 123 -12.72 -14.82 -2.79
C PRO A 123 -11.35 -14.53 -3.37
N GLY A 124 -10.53 -15.54 -3.46
CA GLY A 124 -9.15 -15.36 -3.87
C GLY A 124 -8.83 -16.12 -5.10
#